data_1d679c00ca1b6d9a477874ae69ff52a7
#
_entry.id   1d679c00ca1b6d9a477874ae69ff52a7
#
_cell.length_a   1.000
_cell.length_b   1.000
_cell.length_c   1.000
_cell.angle_alpha   90.00
_cell.angle_beta   90.00
_cell.angle_gamma   90.00
#
_symmetry.space_group_name_H-M   'P 1'
#
loop_
_entity.id
_entity.type
_entity.pdbx_description
1 polymer ?
#
loop_
_entity_poly.entity_id
_entity_poly.type
_entity_poly.pdbx_seq_one_letter_code
_entity_poly.pdbx_strand_id
1 'polypeptide(L)'
;MIMLLEQYLAINTACPHPDYHAATALFTKQAIKDDLLVREITLPSGYPMLVITLQGTSAGLPALALNHHMDVVPADNAHEWLFPPFAGTVHNGLLYGRGAQDCKGLGVAHYAALQQLKKSGVQPARTIHFIMVPDEERGGFHGTKQFVEDPLFAALNIGYVLDEGMPSGNMQELLIKVDERTPIQIRVTSAGTQSHASGLLHHNCIYDLADFLVTVARFHAQQQKLLGSESAGNLISMQCTSLTTNNDALNVIPACAYATIDMRIPSRLSLEEGIAIIDALVEKYPTISYEILATSQERFKTIPVDSSFYQTLANAVAAYGFNPKPFAFEATTDARFYSHKGIQAIGFTPFTVTPNLHGTNEYIHITDLTQAITIFYNFLQAFCMNKEMI
;
A
#
# COMPACT_ATOMS: atom_id res chain seq x y z
N MET A 1 -11.74 4.37 -21.58
CA MET A 1 -11.12 4.09 -20.28
C MET A 1 -12.13 3.58 -19.24
N ILE A 2 -13.33 4.16 -19.13
CA ILE A 2 -14.39 3.64 -18.23
C ILE A 2 -14.62 2.14 -18.50
N MET A 3 -14.89 1.76 -19.75
CA MET A 3 -15.08 0.35 -20.13
C MET A 3 -13.89 -0.57 -19.76
N LEU A 4 -12.65 -0.07 -19.83
CA LEU A 4 -11.49 -0.84 -19.39
C LEU A 4 -11.51 -1.08 -17.88
N LEU A 5 -11.89 -0.06 -17.10
CA LEU A 5 -12.02 -0.19 -15.66
C LEU A 5 -13.18 -1.11 -15.26
N GLU A 6 -14.35 -1.01 -15.94
CA GLU A 6 -15.47 -1.93 -15.73
C GLU A 6 -15.03 -3.39 -15.96
N GLN A 7 -14.32 -3.66 -17.07
CA GLN A 7 -13.78 -4.99 -17.38
C GLN A 7 -12.76 -5.44 -16.34
N TYR A 8 -11.89 -4.54 -15.85
CA TYR A 8 -10.87 -4.89 -14.87
C TYR A 8 -11.49 -5.16 -13.49
N LEU A 9 -12.47 -4.37 -13.06
CA LEU A 9 -13.22 -4.62 -11.82
C LEU A 9 -14.04 -5.91 -11.86
N ALA A 10 -14.48 -6.33 -13.05
CA ALA A 10 -15.20 -7.58 -13.21
C ALA A 10 -14.33 -8.84 -13.04
N ILE A 11 -13.02 -8.71 -13.09
CA ILE A 11 -12.08 -9.80 -12.81
C ILE A 11 -11.88 -9.90 -11.30
N ASN A 12 -12.24 -11.03 -10.71
CA ASN A 12 -12.01 -11.28 -9.28
C ASN A 12 -10.53 -11.63 -9.04
N THR A 13 -9.79 -10.70 -8.44
CA THR A 13 -8.39 -10.86 -8.05
C THR A 13 -8.20 -10.92 -6.53
N ALA A 14 -9.26 -11.22 -5.78
CA ALA A 14 -9.21 -11.42 -4.33
C ALA A 14 -8.69 -12.81 -3.97
N CYS A 15 -7.87 -12.88 -2.92
CA CYS A 15 -7.47 -14.15 -2.33
C CYS A 15 -8.69 -14.86 -1.69
N PRO A 16 -8.68 -16.21 -1.62
CA PRO A 16 -7.57 -17.12 -1.91
C PRO A 16 -7.43 -17.59 -3.36
N HIS A 17 -8.30 -17.18 -4.29
CA HIS A 17 -8.33 -17.64 -5.69
C HIS A 17 -8.31 -16.47 -6.69
N PRO A 18 -7.24 -15.64 -6.69
CA PRO A 18 -7.16 -14.48 -7.57
C PRO A 18 -6.95 -14.89 -9.03
N ASP A 19 -7.72 -14.29 -9.96
CA ASP A 19 -7.52 -14.48 -11.39
C ASP A 19 -6.57 -13.42 -11.98
N TYR A 20 -5.29 -13.50 -11.58
CA TYR A 20 -4.25 -12.59 -12.10
C TYR A 20 -3.99 -12.80 -13.59
N HIS A 21 -4.18 -14.01 -14.12
CA HIS A 21 -3.99 -14.28 -15.54
C HIS A 21 -5.03 -13.55 -16.40
N ALA A 22 -6.29 -13.50 -15.99
CA ALA A 22 -7.29 -12.70 -16.70
C ALA A 22 -6.95 -11.20 -16.64
N ALA A 23 -6.44 -10.73 -15.51
CA ALA A 23 -6.02 -9.32 -15.35
C ALA A 23 -4.86 -8.97 -16.28
N THR A 24 -3.78 -9.76 -16.30
CA THR A 24 -2.63 -9.53 -17.21
C THR A 24 -3.03 -9.66 -18.68
N ALA A 25 -3.88 -10.63 -19.03
CA ALA A 25 -4.36 -10.83 -20.41
C ALA A 25 -5.19 -9.63 -20.91
N LEU A 26 -6.01 -9.01 -20.05
CA LEU A 26 -6.79 -7.82 -20.40
C LEU A 26 -5.87 -6.67 -20.85
N PHE A 27 -4.84 -6.35 -20.08
CA PHE A 27 -3.91 -5.27 -20.38
C PHE A 27 -2.92 -5.64 -21.50
N THR A 28 -2.49 -6.89 -21.60
CA THR A 28 -1.69 -7.40 -22.73
C THR A 28 -2.41 -7.17 -24.06
N LYS A 29 -3.69 -7.54 -24.14
CA LYS A 29 -4.50 -7.32 -25.34
C LYS A 29 -4.61 -5.83 -25.70
N GLN A 30 -4.75 -4.98 -24.69
CA GLN A 30 -4.84 -3.54 -24.90
C GLN A 30 -3.51 -2.94 -25.35
N ALA A 31 -2.39 -3.34 -24.71
CA ALA A 31 -1.05 -2.85 -25.02
C ALA A 31 -0.59 -3.23 -26.44
N ILE A 32 -0.92 -4.44 -26.89
CA ILE A 32 -0.65 -4.88 -28.27
C ILE A 32 -1.38 -3.97 -29.29
N LYS A 33 -2.65 -3.60 -29.02
CA LYS A 33 -3.40 -2.65 -29.89
C LYS A 33 -2.79 -1.26 -29.91
N ASP A 34 -2.17 -0.85 -28.82
CA ASP A 34 -1.53 0.46 -28.67
C ASP A 34 -0.07 0.46 -29.13
N ASP A 35 0.43 -0.64 -29.71
CA ASP A 35 1.81 -0.81 -30.19
C ASP A 35 2.83 -0.50 -29.08
N LEU A 36 2.62 -1.05 -27.89
CA LEU A 36 3.51 -1.01 -26.74
C LEU A 36 4.22 -2.36 -26.56
N LEU A 37 5.43 -2.32 -26.04
CA LEU A 37 6.16 -3.56 -25.72
C LEU A 37 5.56 -4.22 -24.48
N VAL A 38 5.32 -5.52 -24.55
CA VAL A 38 4.69 -6.28 -23.46
C VAL A 38 5.62 -7.40 -23.02
N ARG A 39 5.76 -7.56 -21.70
CA ARG A 39 6.46 -8.69 -21.09
C ARG A 39 5.66 -9.19 -19.90
N GLU A 40 5.19 -10.40 -19.98
CA GLU A 40 4.64 -11.13 -18.83
C GLU A 40 5.78 -11.91 -18.16
N ILE A 41 5.80 -11.90 -16.84
CA ILE A 41 6.81 -12.52 -15.98
C ILE A 41 6.08 -13.44 -15.03
N THR A 42 6.54 -14.68 -14.90
CA THR A 42 6.09 -15.58 -13.83
C THR A 42 7.07 -15.47 -12.67
N LEU A 43 6.61 -14.99 -11.55
CA LEU A 43 7.41 -14.86 -10.32
C LEU A 43 7.70 -16.24 -9.70
N PRO A 44 8.71 -16.36 -8.82
CA PRO A 44 8.99 -17.59 -8.08
C PRO A 44 7.78 -18.13 -7.29
N SER A 45 6.86 -17.28 -6.87
CA SER A 45 5.58 -17.65 -6.26
C SER A 45 4.62 -18.39 -7.21
N GLY A 46 4.88 -18.36 -8.52
CA GLY A 46 3.98 -18.82 -9.56
C GLY A 46 2.98 -17.76 -10.03
N TYR A 47 2.94 -16.58 -9.41
CA TYR A 47 2.06 -15.51 -9.82
C TYR A 47 2.58 -14.81 -11.07
N PRO A 48 1.68 -14.46 -12.02
CA PRO A 48 2.04 -13.62 -13.16
C PRO A 48 2.12 -12.16 -12.72
N MET A 49 3.02 -11.42 -13.35
CA MET A 49 3.04 -9.97 -13.36
C MET A 49 3.24 -9.46 -14.80
N LEU A 50 2.93 -8.19 -15.03
CA LEU A 50 2.99 -7.62 -16.36
C LEU A 50 3.81 -6.33 -16.36
N VAL A 51 4.72 -6.21 -17.34
CA VAL A 51 5.45 -4.97 -17.64
C VAL A 51 5.12 -4.55 -19.06
N ILE A 52 4.52 -3.36 -19.21
CA ILE A 52 4.23 -2.73 -20.50
C ILE A 52 5.17 -1.53 -20.65
N THR A 53 5.90 -1.45 -21.74
CA THR A 53 6.97 -0.46 -21.91
C THR A 53 6.71 0.47 -23.09
N LEU A 54 6.77 1.76 -22.83
CA LEU A 54 6.99 2.81 -23.84
C LEU A 54 8.47 3.20 -23.80
N GLN A 55 9.21 2.78 -24.85
CA GLN A 55 10.66 2.98 -24.92
C GLN A 55 11.02 4.45 -25.09
N GLY A 56 11.92 4.94 -24.26
CA GLY A 56 12.51 6.27 -24.36
C GLY A 56 13.64 6.35 -25.37
N THR A 57 13.97 7.57 -25.79
CA THR A 57 15.05 7.83 -26.77
C THR A 57 16.45 7.83 -26.14
N SER A 58 16.57 7.92 -24.81
CA SER A 58 17.83 8.03 -24.07
C SER A 58 17.99 6.84 -23.12
N ALA A 59 18.59 5.76 -23.60
CA ALA A 59 18.73 4.49 -22.85
C ALA A 59 19.51 4.63 -21.53
N GLY A 60 20.39 5.65 -21.40
CA GLY A 60 21.17 5.89 -20.18
C GLY A 60 20.39 6.59 -19.06
N LEU A 61 19.22 7.16 -19.33
CA LEU A 61 18.40 7.80 -18.30
C LEU A 61 17.66 6.73 -17.49
N PRO A 62 17.60 6.88 -16.14
CA PRO A 62 16.79 6.02 -15.31
C PRO A 62 15.32 6.07 -15.72
N ALA A 63 14.68 4.90 -15.84
CA ALA A 63 13.29 4.77 -16.25
C ALA A 63 12.31 5.18 -15.13
N LEU A 64 11.10 5.56 -15.52
CA LEU A 64 9.96 5.74 -14.64
C LEU A 64 9.08 4.48 -14.66
N ALA A 65 8.74 3.94 -13.51
CA ALA A 65 7.71 2.92 -13.36
C ALA A 65 6.39 3.56 -12.86
N LEU A 66 5.29 3.23 -13.53
CA LEU A 66 3.92 3.45 -13.08
C LEU A 66 3.43 2.12 -12.50
N ASN A 67 3.55 1.96 -11.19
CA ASN A 67 3.23 0.73 -10.49
C ASN A 67 1.79 0.74 -9.99
N HIS A 68 1.13 -0.41 -9.97
CA HIS A 68 -0.09 -0.67 -9.24
C HIS A 68 -0.24 -2.16 -8.97
N HIS A 69 -0.93 -2.53 -7.91
CA HIS A 69 -1.22 -3.93 -7.62
C HIS A 69 -2.53 -4.38 -8.28
N MET A 70 -2.59 -5.68 -8.63
CA MET A 70 -3.75 -6.30 -9.27
C MET A 70 -4.72 -6.88 -8.25
N ASP A 71 -4.18 -7.35 -7.13
CA ASP A 71 -4.98 -7.98 -6.08
C ASP A 71 -5.88 -6.98 -5.37
N VAL A 72 -6.85 -7.51 -4.69
CA VAL A 72 -7.80 -6.74 -3.88
C VAL A 72 -8.17 -7.58 -2.66
N VAL A 73 -8.56 -6.92 -1.56
CA VAL A 73 -9.08 -7.63 -0.39
C VAL A 73 -10.40 -8.34 -0.71
N PRO A 74 -10.74 -9.44 0.00
CA PRO A 74 -12.02 -10.13 -0.16
C PRO A 74 -13.23 -9.21 -0.01
N ALA A 75 -14.32 -9.59 -0.64
CA ALA A 75 -15.62 -8.92 -0.54
C ALA A 75 -16.67 -9.91 0.03
N ASP A 76 -16.39 -10.41 1.24
CA ASP A 76 -17.13 -11.52 1.86
C ASP A 76 -18.61 -11.19 2.14
N ASN A 77 -18.92 -9.90 2.38
CA ASN A 77 -20.29 -9.44 2.65
C ASN A 77 -20.98 -8.93 1.38
N ALA A 78 -20.96 -9.71 0.30
CA ALA A 78 -21.53 -9.30 -1.00
C ALA A 78 -23.01 -8.84 -0.90
N HIS A 79 -23.77 -9.33 0.09
CA HIS A 79 -25.16 -8.93 0.34
C HIS A 79 -25.32 -7.51 0.92
N GLU A 80 -24.24 -6.90 1.41
CA GLU A 80 -24.23 -5.52 1.92
C GLU A 80 -23.89 -4.52 0.81
N TRP A 81 -23.51 -5.00 -0.38
CA TRP A 81 -23.15 -4.15 -1.50
C TRP A 81 -24.41 -3.73 -2.29
N LEU A 82 -24.48 -2.45 -2.67
CA LEU A 82 -25.50 -1.91 -3.57
C LEU A 82 -25.48 -2.60 -4.95
N PHE A 83 -24.28 -2.90 -5.44
CA PHE A 83 -24.03 -3.62 -6.68
C PHE A 83 -23.02 -4.74 -6.42
N PRO A 84 -23.06 -5.86 -7.16
CA PRO A 84 -22.08 -6.92 -6.94
C PRO A 84 -20.64 -6.38 -7.00
N PRO A 85 -19.77 -6.73 -6.03
CA PRO A 85 -18.43 -6.13 -5.88
C PRO A 85 -17.52 -6.33 -7.10
N PHE A 86 -17.74 -7.38 -7.88
CA PHE A 86 -17.01 -7.70 -9.11
C PHE A 86 -17.88 -7.55 -10.36
N ALA A 87 -18.70 -6.50 -10.42
CA ALA A 87 -19.50 -6.20 -11.62
C ALA A 87 -18.99 -4.97 -12.38
N GLY A 88 -18.22 -4.08 -11.74
CA GLY A 88 -17.78 -2.83 -12.36
C GLY A 88 -18.97 -1.96 -12.78
N THR A 89 -19.92 -1.69 -11.87
CA THR A 89 -21.19 -1.06 -12.21
C THR A 89 -21.10 0.46 -12.22
N VAL A 90 -21.44 1.08 -13.35
CA VAL A 90 -21.62 2.54 -13.42
C VAL A 90 -23.05 2.91 -13.03
N HIS A 91 -23.18 3.79 -12.03
CA HIS A 91 -24.47 4.33 -11.61
C HIS A 91 -24.33 5.78 -11.13
N ASN A 92 -25.16 6.69 -11.65
CA ASN A 92 -25.19 8.11 -11.26
C ASN A 92 -23.81 8.82 -11.29
N GLY A 93 -22.97 8.53 -12.29
CA GLY A 93 -21.64 9.13 -12.41
C GLY A 93 -20.58 8.54 -11.48
N LEU A 94 -20.92 7.49 -10.73
CA LEU A 94 -20.02 6.71 -9.91
C LEU A 94 -19.76 5.35 -10.55
N LEU A 95 -18.54 4.82 -10.40
CA LEU A 95 -18.17 3.49 -10.82
C LEU A 95 -17.86 2.66 -9.58
N TYR A 96 -18.72 1.67 -9.31
CA TYR A 96 -18.66 0.80 -8.14
C TYR A 96 -17.93 -0.50 -8.45
N GLY A 97 -17.12 -0.94 -7.50
CA GLY A 97 -16.47 -2.25 -7.55
C GLY A 97 -15.32 -2.34 -6.56
N ARG A 98 -15.03 -3.53 -6.06
CA ARG A 98 -13.85 -3.80 -5.25
C ARG A 98 -12.59 -3.55 -6.08
N GLY A 99 -11.69 -2.68 -5.59
CA GLY A 99 -10.51 -2.23 -6.31
C GLY A 99 -10.69 -0.92 -7.07
N ALA A 100 -11.87 -0.27 -7.00
CA ALA A 100 -12.09 0.99 -7.68
C ALA A 100 -11.14 2.08 -7.17
N GLN A 101 -10.92 2.16 -5.87
CA GLN A 101 -9.96 3.06 -5.23
C GLN A 101 -8.60 2.40 -5.05
N ASP A 102 -8.58 1.11 -4.66
CA ASP A 102 -7.44 0.37 -4.18
C ASP A 102 -7.24 -0.96 -4.96
N CYS A 103 -6.40 -1.00 -6.06
CA CYS A 103 -5.93 0.19 -6.75
C CYS A 103 -6.07 0.03 -8.28
N LYS A 104 -7.08 -0.78 -8.73
CA LYS A 104 -7.37 -0.99 -10.17
C LYS A 104 -7.72 0.29 -10.91
N GLY A 105 -8.44 1.22 -10.24
CA GLY A 105 -8.76 2.53 -10.81
C GLY A 105 -7.50 3.33 -11.11
N LEU A 106 -6.52 3.31 -10.21
CA LEU A 106 -5.19 3.91 -10.41
C LEU A 106 -4.48 3.26 -11.59
N GLY A 107 -4.45 1.92 -11.65
CA GLY A 107 -3.84 1.19 -12.75
C GLY A 107 -4.39 1.60 -14.12
N VAL A 108 -5.73 1.73 -14.24
CA VAL A 108 -6.36 2.21 -15.47
C VAL A 108 -5.99 3.66 -15.77
N ALA A 109 -5.89 4.54 -14.76
CA ALA A 109 -5.47 5.93 -14.96
C ALA A 109 -4.02 6.02 -15.45
N HIS A 110 -3.10 5.24 -14.87
CA HIS A 110 -1.71 5.13 -15.31
C HIS A 110 -1.61 4.66 -16.76
N TYR A 111 -2.28 3.54 -17.08
CA TYR A 111 -2.27 3.00 -18.44
C TYR A 111 -2.84 3.97 -19.47
N ALA A 112 -3.94 4.66 -19.12
CA ALA A 112 -4.58 5.63 -20.00
C ALA A 112 -3.68 6.83 -20.28
N ALA A 113 -2.98 7.33 -19.28
CA ALA A 113 -2.02 8.43 -19.47
C ALA A 113 -0.84 8.00 -20.37
N LEU A 114 -0.32 6.77 -20.17
CA LEU A 114 0.71 6.18 -21.03
C LEU A 114 0.23 6.03 -22.48
N GLN A 115 -0.99 5.52 -22.68
CA GLN A 115 -1.62 5.38 -23.99
C GLN A 115 -1.80 6.74 -24.66
N GLN A 116 -2.21 7.75 -23.90
CA GLN A 116 -2.40 9.11 -24.41
C GLN A 116 -1.07 9.73 -24.85
N LEU A 117 0.00 9.50 -24.08
CA LEU A 117 1.35 9.92 -24.44
C LEU A 117 1.84 9.22 -25.73
N LYS A 118 1.65 7.91 -25.86
CA LYS A 118 1.97 7.16 -27.09
C LYS A 118 1.23 7.73 -28.30
N LYS A 119 -0.08 7.98 -28.17
CA LYS A 119 -0.93 8.51 -29.25
C LYS A 119 -0.62 9.94 -29.65
N SER A 120 -0.04 10.73 -28.75
CA SER A 120 0.37 12.11 -29.10
C SER A 120 1.53 12.15 -30.09
N GLY A 121 2.18 11.02 -30.35
CA GLY A 121 3.37 10.94 -31.23
C GLY A 121 4.63 11.51 -30.61
N VAL A 122 4.57 12.02 -29.39
CA VAL A 122 5.72 12.55 -28.66
C VAL A 122 6.54 11.39 -28.11
N GLN A 123 7.85 11.40 -28.42
CA GLN A 123 8.80 10.38 -27.95
C GLN A 123 9.39 10.82 -26.61
N PRO A 124 9.17 10.10 -25.50
CA PRO A 124 9.78 10.43 -24.24
C PRO A 124 11.30 10.23 -24.28
N ALA A 125 12.05 11.03 -23.53
CA ALA A 125 13.48 10.82 -23.37
C ALA A 125 13.74 9.60 -22.45
N ARG A 126 13.00 9.51 -21.34
CA ARG A 126 13.05 8.36 -20.40
C ARG A 126 12.13 7.24 -20.85
N THR A 127 12.56 6.00 -20.66
CA THR A 127 11.65 4.85 -20.76
C THR A 127 10.61 4.89 -19.65
N ILE A 128 9.39 4.50 -19.99
CA ILE A 128 8.27 4.41 -19.04
C ILE A 128 7.79 2.97 -19.01
N HIS A 129 7.72 2.39 -17.82
CA HIS A 129 7.19 1.07 -17.58
C HIS A 129 5.87 1.18 -16.82
N PHE A 130 4.81 0.63 -17.35
CA PHE A 130 3.59 0.36 -16.60
C PHE A 130 3.70 -1.05 -16.03
N ILE A 131 3.54 -1.18 -14.73
CA ILE A 131 3.80 -2.43 -14.01
C ILE A 131 2.56 -2.82 -13.23
N MET A 132 2.15 -4.09 -13.39
CA MET A 132 1.05 -4.71 -12.65
C MET A 132 1.64 -5.81 -11.77
N VAL A 133 1.54 -5.65 -10.44
CA VAL A 133 2.09 -6.59 -9.47
C VAL A 133 0.98 -7.31 -8.71
N PRO A 134 1.19 -8.56 -8.26
CA PRO A 134 0.28 -9.28 -7.37
C PRO A 134 0.70 -9.10 -5.90
N ASP A 135 -0.18 -9.52 -4.95
CA ASP A 135 0.12 -9.83 -3.54
C ASP A 135 0.37 -8.63 -2.63
N GLU A 136 0.09 -7.39 -3.06
CA GLU A 136 0.28 -6.19 -2.23
C GLU A 136 -0.52 -6.27 -0.94
N GLU A 137 -1.81 -6.59 -1.03
CA GLU A 137 -2.78 -6.71 0.07
C GLU A 137 -2.41 -7.76 1.13
N ARG A 138 -1.43 -8.59 0.81
CA ARG A 138 -0.85 -9.60 1.71
C ARG A 138 0.60 -9.31 2.06
N GLY A 139 1.04 -8.08 1.78
CA GLY A 139 2.35 -7.56 2.11
C GLY A 139 3.40 -7.66 1.01
N GLY A 140 3.03 -7.99 -0.24
CA GLY A 140 3.91 -7.93 -1.43
C GLY A 140 5.07 -8.92 -1.46
N PHE A 141 5.12 -9.88 -0.51
CA PHE A 141 6.25 -10.81 -0.39
C PHE A 141 6.32 -11.83 -1.54
N HIS A 142 5.18 -12.13 -2.15
CA HIS A 142 5.05 -13.02 -3.30
C HIS A 142 4.90 -12.26 -4.64
N GLY A 143 4.90 -10.93 -4.57
CA GLY A 143 4.78 -9.98 -5.68
C GLY A 143 6.04 -9.14 -5.85
N THR A 144 5.93 -7.86 -5.51
CA THR A 144 6.98 -6.84 -5.72
C THR A 144 8.30 -7.18 -5.06
N LYS A 145 8.31 -7.82 -3.87
CA LYS A 145 9.57 -8.27 -3.26
C LYS A 145 10.34 -9.24 -4.16
N GLN A 146 9.66 -10.22 -4.74
CA GLN A 146 10.31 -11.17 -5.66
C GLN A 146 10.74 -10.49 -6.95
N PHE A 147 9.95 -9.55 -7.45
CA PHE A 147 10.27 -8.82 -8.66
C PHE A 147 11.56 -7.98 -8.53
N VAL A 148 11.73 -7.24 -7.44
CA VAL A 148 12.93 -6.41 -7.25
C VAL A 148 14.20 -7.21 -7.02
N GLU A 149 14.09 -8.52 -6.77
CA GLU A 149 15.20 -9.49 -6.70
C GLU A 149 15.43 -10.21 -8.03
N ASP A 150 14.51 -10.12 -8.99
CA ASP A 150 14.62 -10.77 -10.30
C ASP A 150 15.71 -10.08 -11.15
N PRO A 151 16.58 -10.82 -11.87
CA PRO A 151 17.57 -10.24 -12.76
C PRO A 151 17.00 -9.29 -13.83
N LEU A 152 15.74 -9.51 -14.24
CA LEU A 152 15.05 -8.62 -15.18
C LEU A 152 14.85 -7.23 -14.62
N PHE A 153 14.62 -7.11 -13.31
CA PHE A 153 14.40 -5.80 -12.67
C PHE A 153 15.58 -4.86 -12.91
N ALA A 154 16.82 -5.36 -12.75
CA ALA A 154 18.03 -4.57 -13.03
C ALA A 154 18.10 -4.11 -14.50
N ALA A 155 17.62 -4.94 -15.44
CA ALA A 155 17.62 -4.61 -16.86
C ALA A 155 16.60 -3.53 -17.24
N LEU A 156 15.57 -3.29 -16.42
CA LEU A 156 14.58 -2.21 -16.65
C LEU A 156 15.12 -0.82 -16.30
N ASN A 157 16.26 -0.71 -15.62
CA ASN A 157 16.91 0.55 -15.26
C ASN A 157 15.96 1.53 -14.56
N ILE A 158 15.09 1.05 -13.67
CA ILE A 158 14.10 1.88 -12.97
C ILE A 158 14.83 2.74 -11.92
N GLY A 159 14.62 4.05 -11.98
CA GLY A 159 15.14 4.99 -10.99
C GLY A 159 14.05 5.74 -10.24
N TYR A 160 12.82 5.70 -10.77
CA TYR A 160 11.66 6.40 -10.22
C TYR A 160 10.43 5.49 -10.29
N VAL A 161 9.62 5.52 -9.23
CA VAL A 161 8.36 4.76 -9.16
C VAL A 161 7.24 5.70 -8.72
N LEU A 162 6.17 5.73 -9.48
CA LEU A 162 4.90 6.29 -9.08
C LEU A 162 3.97 5.13 -8.75
N ASP A 163 3.68 5.00 -7.48
CA ASP A 163 2.91 3.92 -6.88
C ASP A 163 1.59 4.45 -6.31
N GLU A 164 0.83 3.61 -5.65
CA GLU A 164 -0.40 4.01 -4.99
C GLU A 164 -0.16 4.98 -3.84
N GLY A 165 -1.15 5.86 -3.66
CA GLY A 165 -1.30 6.74 -2.53
C GLY A 165 -2.67 6.54 -1.88
N MET A 166 -3.32 7.62 -1.50
CA MET A 166 -4.64 7.60 -0.87
C MET A 166 -5.56 8.63 -1.52
N PRO A 167 -6.84 8.30 -1.78
CA PRO A 167 -7.85 9.31 -2.13
C PRO A 167 -7.90 10.42 -1.08
N SER A 168 -8.08 11.66 -1.50
CA SER A 168 -7.97 12.80 -0.57
C SER A 168 -9.22 13.02 0.29
N GLY A 169 -10.38 12.56 -0.15
CA GLY A 169 -11.66 12.95 0.48
C GLY A 169 -11.93 14.46 0.42
N ASN A 170 -11.20 15.19 -0.43
CA ASN A 170 -11.21 16.64 -0.49
C ASN A 170 -11.21 17.12 -1.95
N MET A 171 -12.17 18.01 -2.26
CA MET A 171 -12.33 18.55 -3.62
C MET A 171 -11.34 19.66 -3.97
N GLN A 172 -10.44 20.03 -3.07
CA GLN A 172 -9.46 21.11 -3.28
C GLN A 172 -8.01 20.64 -3.15
N GLU A 173 -7.77 19.52 -2.50
CA GLU A 173 -6.44 18.99 -2.21
C GLU A 173 -6.27 17.58 -2.79
N LEU A 174 -5.06 17.27 -3.26
CA LEU A 174 -4.66 15.91 -3.59
C LEU A 174 -3.42 15.53 -2.76
N LEU A 175 -3.46 14.34 -2.19
CA LEU A 175 -2.44 13.83 -1.28
C LEU A 175 -1.31 13.16 -2.08
N ILE A 176 -0.06 13.57 -1.85
CA ILE A 176 1.13 12.95 -2.43
C ILE A 176 1.90 12.27 -1.30
N LYS A 177 1.93 10.93 -1.32
CA LYS A 177 2.66 10.11 -0.35
C LYS A 177 4.17 10.25 -0.58
N VAL A 178 4.87 10.80 0.41
CA VAL A 178 6.33 10.98 0.39
C VAL A 178 7.02 10.14 1.43
N ASP A 179 6.26 9.48 2.28
CA ASP A 179 6.76 8.64 3.37
C ASP A 179 5.70 7.62 3.79
N GLU A 180 6.12 6.53 4.48
CA GLU A 180 5.22 5.53 5.06
C GLU A 180 5.82 4.85 6.29
N ARG A 181 4.97 4.26 7.12
CA ARG A 181 5.38 3.58 8.34
C ARG A 181 5.82 2.13 8.08
N THR A 182 6.66 1.62 8.98
CA THR A 182 7.12 0.22 8.97
C THR A 182 6.37 -0.57 10.04
N PRO A 183 5.82 -1.77 9.71
CA PRO A 183 5.17 -2.65 10.67
C PRO A 183 6.18 -3.42 11.52
N ILE A 184 5.85 -3.60 12.81
CA ILE A 184 6.47 -4.56 13.73
C ILE A 184 5.31 -5.29 14.42
N GLN A 185 5.07 -6.53 14.04
CA GLN A 185 4.01 -7.35 14.61
C GLN A 185 4.62 -8.34 15.58
N ILE A 186 4.13 -8.36 16.81
CA ILE A 186 4.64 -9.20 17.87
C ILE A 186 3.54 -10.04 18.50
N ARG A 187 3.92 -11.23 18.99
CA ARG A 187 3.14 -11.98 19.97
C ARG A 187 3.74 -11.74 21.34
N VAL A 188 2.93 -11.27 22.25
CA VAL A 188 3.25 -11.13 23.67
C VAL A 188 2.71 -12.34 24.41
N THR A 189 3.53 -12.94 25.27
CA THR A 189 3.17 -14.09 26.12
C THR A 189 3.34 -13.69 27.56
N SER A 190 2.29 -13.85 28.36
CA SER A 190 2.36 -13.84 29.82
C SER A 190 2.31 -15.27 30.36
N ALA A 191 3.36 -15.66 31.07
CA ALA A 191 3.48 -17.00 31.66
C ALA A 191 2.98 -17.02 33.10
N GLY A 192 2.27 -18.08 33.47
CA GLY A 192 1.75 -18.30 34.81
C GLY A 192 1.72 -19.78 35.18
N THR A 193 0.93 -20.13 36.16
CA THR A 193 0.74 -21.51 36.60
C THR A 193 -0.72 -21.87 36.51
N GLN A 194 -1.02 -22.97 35.80
CA GLN A 194 -2.40 -23.49 35.71
C GLN A 194 -2.89 -23.92 37.08
N SER A 195 -4.12 -23.50 37.44
CA SER A 195 -4.70 -23.83 38.73
C SER A 195 -6.22 -23.69 38.74
N HIS A 196 -6.84 -24.16 39.81
CA HIS A 196 -8.29 -24.02 40.00
C HIS A 196 -8.66 -22.58 40.35
N ALA A 197 -9.67 -22.00 39.68
CA ALA A 197 -10.05 -20.59 39.79
C ALA A 197 -10.59 -20.20 41.21
N SER A 198 -10.98 -21.15 42.05
CA SER A 198 -11.42 -20.86 43.43
C SER A 198 -10.27 -20.52 44.38
N GLY A 199 -9.01 -20.75 43.97
CA GLY A 199 -7.85 -20.43 44.79
C GLY A 199 -7.52 -18.95 44.80
N LEU A 200 -7.04 -18.42 45.93
CA LEU A 200 -6.47 -17.07 46.01
C LEU A 200 -4.98 -17.12 45.61
N LEU A 201 -4.73 -16.95 44.33
CA LEU A 201 -3.37 -16.95 43.76
C LEU A 201 -2.76 -15.56 43.79
N HIS A 202 -1.44 -15.50 44.05
CA HIS A 202 -0.69 -14.27 44.01
C HIS A 202 -0.38 -13.84 42.54
N HIS A 203 -0.56 -14.77 41.58
CA HIS A 203 -0.14 -14.57 40.21
C HIS A 203 -1.12 -15.21 39.21
N ASN A 204 -1.64 -14.41 38.27
CA ASN A 204 -2.51 -14.85 37.21
C ASN A 204 -2.06 -14.21 35.90
N CYS A 205 -1.63 -15.02 34.94
CA CYS A 205 -1.09 -14.56 33.65
C CYS A 205 -2.06 -13.67 32.87
N ILE A 206 -3.38 -13.84 33.05
CA ILE A 206 -4.37 -12.94 32.41
C ILE A 206 -4.29 -11.54 33.02
N TYR A 207 -4.15 -11.43 34.34
CA TYR A 207 -4.07 -10.12 35.00
C TYR A 207 -2.77 -9.38 34.65
N ASP A 208 -1.66 -10.11 34.59
CA ASP A 208 -0.38 -9.53 34.18
C ASP A 208 -0.42 -9.04 32.73
N LEU A 209 -1.00 -9.85 31.83
CA LEU A 209 -1.16 -9.42 30.44
C LEU A 209 -2.10 -8.21 30.32
N ALA A 210 -3.20 -8.19 31.11
CA ALA A 210 -4.11 -7.06 31.12
C ALA A 210 -3.42 -5.77 31.59
N ASP A 211 -2.58 -5.82 32.64
CA ASP A 211 -1.83 -4.65 33.12
C ASP A 211 -0.80 -4.17 32.08
N PHE A 212 -0.11 -5.11 31.43
CA PHE A 212 0.76 -4.78 30.29
C PHE A 212 -0.02 -4.09 29.15
N LEU A 213 -1.20 -4.61 28.76
CA LEU A 213 -2.03 -4.01 27.72
C LEU A 213 -2.54 -2.63 28.10
N VAL A 214 -2.79 -2.36 29.38
CA VAL A 214 -3.08 -0.99 29.86
C VAL A 214 -1.88 -0.07 29.63
N THR A 215 -0.66 -0.55 29.82
CA THR A 215 0.56 0.24 29.52
C THR A 215 0.71 0.50 28.03
N VAL A 216 0.45 -0.49 27.17
CA VAL A 216 0.40 -0.32 25.71
C VAL A 216 -0.67 0.71 25.30
N ALA A 217 -1.87 0.60 25.88
CA ALA A 217 -2.96 1.54 25.59
C ALA A 217 -2.62 2.98 26.02
N ARG A 218 -1.94 3.15 27.16
CA ARG A 218 -1.46 4.49 27.61
C ARG A 218 -0.41 5.07 26.66
N PHE A 219 0.53 4.24 26.21
CA PHE A 219 1.52 4.67 25.21
C PHE A 219 0.81 5.13 23.92
N HIS A 220 -0.13 4.32 23.41
CA HIS A 220 -0.92 4.67 22.21
C HIS A 220 -1.70 5.98 22.41
N ALA A 221 -2.35 6.16 23.56
CA ALA A 221 -3.09 7.38 23.87
C ALA A 221 -2.17 8.63 23.98
N GLN A 222 -0.91 8.46 24.36
CA GLN A 222 0.07 9.57 24.33
C GLN A 222 0.39 9.98 22.89
N GLN A 223 0.56 9.01 21.99
CA GLN A 223 0.74 9.29 20.55
C GLN A 223 -0.49 9.98 19.94
N GLN A 224 -1.70 9.53 20.28
CA GLN A 224 -2.93 10.15 19.80
C GLN A 224 -3.07 11.64 20.19
N LYS A 225 -2.54 12.05 21.33
CA LYS A 225 -2.56 13.48 21.75
C LYS A 225 -1.72 14.39 20.86
N LEU A 226 -0.79 13.82 20.08
CA LEU A 226 0.05 14.56 19.14
C LEU A 226 -0.63 14.74 17.77
N LEU A 227 -1.75 14.03 17.52
CA LEU A 227 -2.54 14.23 16.30
C LEU A 227 -3.02 15.70 16.21
N GLY A 228 -2.86 16.27 15.02
CA GLY A 228 -3.17 17.68 14.76
C GLY A 228 -1.96 18.61 14.83
N SER A 229 -0.98 18.34 15.73
CA SER A 229 0.36 18.95 15.64
C SER A 229 1.31 18.14 14.75
N GLU A 230 1.09 16.83 14.67
CA GLU A 230 1.81 15.89 13.81
C GLU A 230 0.83 15.12 12.94
N SER A 231 1.24 14.72 11.74
CA SER A 231 0.48 13.78 10.91
C SER A 231 0.55 12.36 11.49
N ALA A 232 -0.50 11.57 11.30
CA ALA A 232 -0.57 10.20 11.84
C ALA A 232 0.57 9.30 11.34
N GLY A 233 1.04 9.49 10.09
CA GLY A 233 2.18 8.76 9.55
C GLY A 233 3.52 9.07 10.25
N ASN A 234 3.62 10.19 10.96
CA ASN A 234 4.81 10.56 11.75
C ASN A 234 4.76 10.05 13.21
N LEU A 235 3.67 9.40 13.60
CA LEU A 235 3.45 8.91 14.96
C LEU A 235 3.58 7.40 15.03
N ILE A 236 3.89 6.88 16.24
CA ILE A 236 3.89 5.44 16.50
C ILE A 236 2.48 5.00 16.84
N SER A 237 1.95 4.01 16.16
CA SER A 237 0.76 3.31 16.62
C SER A 237 1.14 1.96 17.25
N MET A 238 0.38 1.53 18.24
CA MET A 238 0.54 0.24 18.90
C MET A 238 -0.84 -0.26 19.30
N GLN A 239 -1.34 -1.29 18.61
CA GLN A 239 -2.69 -1.80 18.78
C GLN A 239 -2.67 -3.29 19.11
N CYS A 240 -3.43 -3.69 20.13
CA CYS A 240 -3.70 -5.09 20.38
C CYS A 240 -4.76 -5.58 19.38
N THR A 241 -4.41 -6.60 18.58
CA THR A 241 -5.29 -7.14 17.54
C THR A 241 -5.88 -8.50 17.88
N SER A 242 -5.33 -9.21 18.89
CA SER A 242 -5.85 -10.49 19.33
C SER A 242 -5.51 -10.71 20.80
N LEU A 243 -6.39 -11.41 21.52
CA LEU A 243 -6.21 -11.82 22.91
C LEU A 243 -6.72 -13.25 23.08
N THR A 244 -5.88 -14.16 23.54
CA THR A 244 -6.21 -15.58 23.70
C THR A 244 -5.52 -16.19 24.94
N THR A 245 -5.95 -17.38 25.34
CA THR A 245 -5.29 -18.17 26.36
C THR A 245 -5.08 -19.60 25.88
N ASN A 246 -4.26 -20.38 26.61
CA ASN A 246 -4.05 -21.80 26.30
C ASN A 246 -5.11 -22.72 26.92
N ASN A 247 -6.18 -22.19 27.49
CA ASN A 247 -7.24 -22.96 28.16
C ASN A 247 -8.56 -22.18 28.13
N ASP A 248 -9.67 -22.84 27.82
CA ASP A 248 -11.05 -22.31 27.73
C ASP A 248 -11.97 -22.85 28.83
N ALA A 249 -11.47 -23.69 29.76
CA ALA A 249 -12.28 -24.21 30.86
C ALA A 249 -12.65 -23.09 31.85
N LEU A 250 -13.95 -23.01 32.20
CA LEU A 250 -14.51 -21.89 32.97
C LEU A 250 -13.97 -21.76 34.40
N ASN A 251 -13.44 -22.83 34.97
CA ASN A 251 -12.96 -22.89 36.34
C ASN A 251 -11.45 -23.12 36.46
N VAL A 252 -10.70 -22.90 35.39
CA VAL A 252 -9.25 -23.09 35.34
C VAL A 252 -8.55 -21.77 34.98
N ILE A 253 -7.60 -21.36 35.81
CA ILE A 253 -6.66 -20.29 35.47
C ILE A 253 -5.64 -20.86 34.49
N PRO A 254 -5.46 -20.27 33.31
CA PRO A 254 -4.56 -20.80 32.30
C PRO A 254 -3.08 -20.63 32.69
N ALA A 255 -2.20 -21.47 32.12
CA ALA A 255 -0.76 -21.34 32.29
C ALA A 255 -0.16 -20.24 31.46
N CYS A 256 -0.81 -19.85 30.35
CA CYS A 256 -0.34 -18.79 29.45
C CYS A 256 -1.51 -17.98 28.92
N ALA A 257 -1.28 -16.68 28.79
CA ALA A 257 -2.13 -15.76 28.05
C ALA A 257 -1.31 -15.07 26.95
N TYR A 258 -1.94 -14.81 25.81
CA TYR A 258 -1.27 -14.29 24.61
C TYR A 258 -2.01 -13.06 24.07
N ALA A 259 -1.24 -12.08 23.62
CA ALA A 259 -1.76 -10.97 22.83
C ALA A 259 -0.94 -10.80 21.54
N THR A 260 -1.60 -10.46 20.45
CA THR A 260 -0.92 -9.98 19.23
C THR A 260 -1.00 -8.47 19.21
N ILE A 261 0.14 -7.81 18.95
CA ILE A 261 0.23 -6.36 18.86
C ILE A 261 0.79 -5.99 17.49
N ASP A 262 0.09 -5.12 16.77
CA ASP A 262 0.58 -4.45 15.57
C ASP A 262 1.11 -3.07 15.98
N MET A 263 2.41 -2.87 15.86
CA MET A 263 3.09 -1.61 16.03
C MET A 263 3.50 -1.07 14.66
N ARG A 264 3.29 0.24 14.44
CA ARG A 264 3.75 0.94 13.23
C ARG A 264 4.67 2.06 13.63
N ILE A 265 5.88 2.08 13.09
CA ILE A 265 6.90 3.10 13.36
C ILE A 265 7.11 4.00 12.12
N PRO A 266 7.28 5.32 12.30
CA PRO A 266 7.61 6.23 11.20
C PRO A 266 9.00 5.91 10.63
N SER A 267 9.23 6.28 9.36
CA SER A 267 10.48 6.00 8.63
C SER A 267 11.73 6.56 9.30
N ARG A 268 11.60 7.66 10.06
CA ARG A 268 12.69 8.30 10.81
C ARG A 268 13.26 7.44 11.94
N LEU A 269 12.52 6.44 12.42
CA LEU A 269 13.00 5.48 13.42
C LEU A 269 13.53 4.23 12.72
N SER A 270 14.69 3.74 13.17
CA SER A 270 15.19 2.44 12.73
C SER A 270 14.36 1.29 13.30
N LEU A 271 14.53 0.10 12.76
CA LEU A 271 13.87 -1.10 13.29
C LEU A 271 14.33 -1.40 14.73
N GLU A 272 15.63 -1.21 14.99
CA GLU A 272 16.23 -1.38 16.30
C GLU A 272 15.65 -0.39 17.32
N GLU A 273 15.45 0.87 16.94
CA GLU A 273 14.80 1.88 17.79
C GLU A 273 13.33 1.50 18.09
N GLY A 274 12.62 0.98 17.09
CA GLY A 274 11.25 0.44 17.28
C GLY A 274 11.23 -0.72 18.26
N ILE A 275 12.15 -1.67 18.13
CA ILE A 275 12.28 -2.84 19.03
C ILE A 275 12.64 -2.36 20.45
N ALA A 276 13.55 -1.40 20.60
CA ALA A 276 13.92 -0.86 21.90
C ALA A 276 12.74 -0.22 22.66
N ILE A 277 11.75 0.33 21.95
CA ILE A 277 10.51 0.80 22.58
C ILE A 277 9.71 -0.38 23.15
N ILE A 278 9.63 -1.49 22.43
CA ILE A 278 8.94 -2.71 22.92
C ILE A 278 9.68 -3.26 24.14
N ASP A 279 11.01 -3.37 24.07
CA ASP A 279 11.86 -3.85 25.18
C ASP A 279 11.62 -3.02 26.45
N ALA A 280 11.62 -1.68 26.33
CA ALA A 280 11.40 -0.79 27.48
C ALA A 280 9.99 -0.90 28.09
N LEU A 281 8.98 -1.34 27.31
CA LEU A 281 7.65 -1.61 27.83
C LEU A 281 7.60 -2.98 28.55
N VAL A 282 8.22 -4.00 27.95
CA VAL A 282 8.21 -5.38 28.47
C VAL A 282 9.09 -5.53 29.72
N GLU A 283 10.23 -4.84 29.81
CA GLU A 283 11.17 -4.91 30.94
C GLU A 283 10.51 -4.72 32.32
N LYS A 284 9.41 -3.99 32.37
CA LYS A 284 8.64 -3.73 33.61
C LYS A 284 7.83 -4.93 34.10
N TYR A 285 7.74 -6.00 33.30
CA TYR A 285 6.86 -7.14 33.51
C TYR A 285 7.64 -8.46 33.45
N PRO A 286 8.15 -8.99 34.58
CA PRO A 286 9.02 -10.16 34.58
C PRO A 286 8.40 -11.44 34.02
N THR A 287 7.07 -11.52 33.98
CA THR A 287 6.31 -12.67 33.51
C THR A 287 5.95 -12.56 32.02
N ILE A 288 6.29 -11.43 31.38
CA ILE A 288 5.98 -11.15 29.99
C ILE A 288 7.23 -11.30 29.13
N SER A 289 7.06 -12.00 28.04
CA SER A 289 8.02 -12.09 26.93
C SER A 289 7.32 -11.78 25.61
N TYR A 290 8.09 -11.55 24.55
CA TYR A 290 7.53 -11.39 23.22
C TYR A 290 8.39 -12.08 22.17
N GLU A 291 7.77 -12.36 21.02
CA GLU A 291 8.43 -12.78 19.78
C GLU A 291 7.96 -11.91 18.62
N ILE A 292 8.84 -11.62 17.69
CA ILE A 292 8.49 -10.89 16.47
C ILE A 292 7.85 -11.89 15.50
N LEU A 293 6.58 -11.67 15.16
CA LEU A 293 5.85 -12.48 14.18
C LEU A 293 6.14 -12.06 12.75
N ALA A 294 6.16 -10.76 12.52
CA ALA A 294 6.44 -10.17 11.22
C ALA A 294 6.99 -8.75 11.36
N THR A 295 7.89 -8.41 10.48
CA THR A 295 8.39 -7.06 10.25
C THR A 295 8.93 -6.97 8.84
N SER A 296 9.21 -5.76 8.36
CA SER A 296 9.85 -5.55 7.06
C SER A 296 11.25 -4.96 7.28
N GLN A 297 12.25 -5.63 6.72
CA GLN A 297 13.59 -5.08 6.60
C GLN A 297 13.65 -4.03 5.48
N GLU A 298 12.75 -4.19 4.50
CA GLU A 298 12.56 -3.24 3.42
C GLU A 298 11.79 -2.03 3.95
N ARG A 299 12.46 -0.88 3.95
CA ARG A 299 11.93 0.34 4.52
C ARG A 299 11.85 1.43 3.48
N PHE A 300 10.80 2.21 3.57
CA PHE A 300 10.63 3.40 2.74
C PHE A 300 11.65 4.48 3.15
N LYS A 301 12.23 5.15 2.17
CA LYS A 301 13.07 6.33 2.37
C LYS A 301 12.27 7.56 1.99
N THR A 302 12.08 8.46 2.92
CA THR A 302 11.34 9.70 2.71
C THR A 302 11.83 10.44 1.47
N ILE A 303 10.92 10.85 0.62
CA ILE A 303 11.22 11.66 -0.56
C ILE A 303 11.19 13.14 -0.17
N PRO A 304 12.29 13.88 -0.38
CA PRO A 304 12.29 15.31 -0.13
C PRO A 304 11.29 16.05 -1.01
N VAL A 305 10.50 16.94 -0.42
CA VAL A 305 9.50 17.72 -1.14
C VAL A 305 10.11 18.74 -2.13
N ASP A 306 11.38 19.03 -2.02
CA ASP A 306 12.16 19.85 -2.95
C ASP A 306 12.82 19.04 -4.08
N SER A 307 12.69 17.70 -4.06
CA SER A 307 13.19 16.86 -5.15
C SER A 307 12.47 17.17 -6.47
N SER A 308 13.19 17.07 -7.58
CA SER A 308 12.65 17.31 -8.91
C SER A 308 11.47 16.38 -9.24
N PHE A 309 11.52 15.14 -8.74
CA PHE A 309 10.46 14.14 -8.92
C PHE A 309 9.15 14.58 -8.23
N TYR A 310 9.21 14.95 -6.94
CA TYR A 310 8.06 15.47 -6.21
C TYR A 310 7.55 16.77 -6.84
N GLN A 311 8.42 17.73 -7.09
CA GLN A 311 8.03 19.05 -7.62
C GLN A 311 7.35 18.96 -8.98
N THR A 312 7.82 18.05 -9.85
CA THR A 312 7.17 17.85 -11.17
C THR A 312 5.75 17.31 -11.01
N LEU A 313 5.53 16.35 -10.10
CA LEU A 313 4.19 15.84 -9.82
C LEU A 313 3.31 16.91 -9.16
N ALA A 314 3.82 17.61 -8.16
CA ALA A 314 3.10 18.69 -7.49
C ALA A 314 2.68 19.81 -8.45
N ASN A 315 3.56 20.18 -9.40
CA ASN A 315 3.24 21.16 -10.44
C ASN A 315 2.14 20.66 -11.39
N ALA A 316 2.14 19.37 -11.76
CA ALA A 316 1.08 18.79 -12.59
C ALA A 316 -0.28 18.80 -11.86
N VAL A 317 -0.28 18.54 -10.56
CA VAL A 317 -1.46 18.62 -9.69
C VAL A 317 -1.97 20.06 -9.60
N ALA A 318 -1.07 21.02 -9.33
CA ALA A 318 -1.40 22.44 -9.22
C ALA A 318 -1.92 23.02 -10.55
N ALA A 319 -1.34 22.61 -11.67
CA ALA A 319 -1.76 23.05 -13.00
C ALA A 319 -3.18 22.58 -13.35
N TYR A 320 -3.65 21.48 -12.74
CA TYR A 320 -5.04 21.03 -12.88
C TYR A 320 -6.02 21.79 -11.95
N GLY A 321 -5.49 22.53 -10.97
CA GLY A 321 -6.28 23.36 -10.05
C GLY A 321 -6.41 22.82 -8.61
N PHE A 322 -5.68 21.77 -8.26
CA PHE A 322 -5.63 21.23 -6.89
C PHE A 322 -4.42 21.73 -6.12
N ASN A 323 -4.55 21.77 -4.78
CA ASN A 323 -3.43 21.98 -3.88
C ASN A 323 -2.71 20.65 -3.62
N PRO A 324 -1.45 20.44 -4.07
CA PRO A 324 -0.69 19.25 -3.77
C PRO A 324 -0.25 19.25 -2.30
N LYS A 325 -0.57 18.19 -1.55
CA LYS A 325 -0.25 18.08 -0.14
C LYS A 325 0.62 16.86 0.14
N PRO A 326 1.87 17.05 0.57
CA PRO A 326 2.71 15.92 0.98
C PRO A 326 2.19 15.31 2.27
N PHE A 327 2.25 13.97 2.38
CA PHE A 327 1.90 13.28 3.61
C PHE A 327 2.73 12.01 3.81
N ALA A 328 2.87 11.60 5.08
CA ALA A 328 3.38 10.28 5.47
C ALA A 328 2.19 9.33 5.65
N PHE A 329 2.22 8.19 4.95
CA PHE A 329 1.14 7.22 4.99
C PHE A 329 1.19 6.39 6.28
N GLU A 330 0.02 6.13 6.84
CA GLU A 330 -0.11 5.40 8.10
C GLU A 330 0.10 3.89 7.96
N ALA A 331 -0.05 3.37 6.76
CA ALA A 331 0.18 1.97 6.43
C ALA A 331 1.52 1.78 5.69
N THR A 332 1.63 0.73 4.92
CA THR A 332 2.81 0.33 4.16
C THR A 332 2.35 -0.16 2.81
N THR A 333 3.09 0.15 1.75
CA THR A 333 2.79 -0.26 0.38
C THR A 333 3.99 -0.98 -0.25
N ASP A 334 3.81 -1.47 -1.48
CA ASP A 334 4.89 -2.06 -2.28
C ASP A 334 6.03 -1.07 -2.60
N ALA A 335 5.78 0.23 -2.51
CA ALA A 335 6.78 1.27 -2.70
C ALA A 335 8.04 1.08 -1.84
N ARG A 336 7.92 0.45 -0.65
CA ARG A 336 9.07 0.17 0.23
C ARG A 336 10.11 -0.73 -0.40
N PHE A 337 9.70 -1.70 -1.24
CA PHE A 337 10.64 -2.61 -1.88
C PHE A 337 11.51 -1.90 -2.91
N TYR A 338 10.91 -1.01 -3.70
CA TYR A 338 11.63 -0.14 -4.62
C TYR A 338 12.53 0.83 -3.87
N SER A 339 11.99 1.48 -2.84
CA SER A 339 12.73 2.44 -2.02
C SER A 339 13.92 1.81 -1.31
N HIS A 340 13.80 0.57 -0.82
CA HIS A 340 14.90 -0.21 -0.24
C HIS A 340 16.05 -0.45 -1.22
N LYS A 341 15.75 -0.61 -2.52
CA LYS A 341 16.76 -0.71 -3.60
C LYS A 341 17.38 0.65 -3.96
N GLY A 342 17.02 1.73 -3.29
CA GLY A 342 17.53 3.08 -3.55
C GLY A 342 16.80 3.83 -4.65
N ILE A 343 15.64 3.35 -5.09
CA ILE A 343 14.79 3.96 -6.09
C ILE A 343 13.88 5.00 -5.43
N GLN A 344 13.73 6.15 -6.04
CA GLN A 344 12.79 7.17 -5.56
C GLN A 344 11.35 6.74 -5.85
N ALA A 345 10.57 6.50 -4.79
CA ALA A 345 9.17 6.09 -4.89
C ALA A 345 8.25 7.15 -4.27
N ILE A 346 7.21 7.53 -5.00
CA ILE A 346 6.14 8.42 -4.55
C ILE A 346 4.82 7.67 -4.72
N GLY A 347 3.91 7.79 -3.75
CA GLY A 347 2.56 7.28 -3.88
C GLY A 347 1.58 8.40 -4.24
N PHE A 348 0.68 8.14 -5.21
CA PHE A 348 -0.28 9.15 -5.62
C PHE A 348 -1.54 8.55 -6.24
N THR A 349 -2.67 8.70 -5.55
CA THR A 349 -4.01 8.31 -6.04
C THR A 349 -4.86 9.58 -6.17
N PRO A 350 -4.94 10.19 -7.37
CA PRO A 350 -5.57 11.50 -7.56
C PRO A 350 -7.10 11.44 -7.61
N PHE A 351 -7.72 10.78 -6.63
CA PHE A 351 -9.16 10.71 -6.46
C PHE A 351 -9.61 11.62 -5.31
N THR A 352 -10.71 12.34 -5.53
CA THR A 352 -11.29 13.26 -4.54
C THR A 352 -12.37 12.60 -3.69
N VAL A 353 -12.77 11.38 -4.05
CA VAL A 353 -13.74 10.57 -3.30
C VAL A 353 -13.26 10.34 -1.85
N THR A 354 -14.22 10.25 -0.93
CA THR A 354 -13.90 9.87 0.46
C THR A 354 -13.25 8.49 0.48
N PRO A 355 -12.10 8.32 1.16
CA PRO A 355 -11.47 7.02 1.27
C PRO A 355 -12.42 5.98 1.86
N ASN A 356 -12.59 4.87 1.15
CA ASN A 356 -13.37 3.71 1.59
C ASN A 356 -12.62 2.43 1.24
N LEU A 357 -11.32 2.46 1.47
CA LEU A 357 -10.43 1.32 1.24
C LEU A 357 -10.89 0.15 2.09
N HIS A 358 -10.97 -1.05 1.50
CA HIS A 358 -11.42 -2.29 2.14
C HIS A 358 -12.89 -2.30 2.61
N GLY A 359 -13.61 -1.17 2.49
CA GLY A 359 -15.04 -1.09 2.85
C GLY A 359 -15.99 -1.69 1.80
N THR A 360 -17.26 -1.81 2.17
CA THR A 360 -18.34 -2.17 1.23
C THR A 360 -18.71 -0.95 0.37
N ASN A 361 -19.27 -1.19 -0.82
CA ASN A 361 -19.66 -0.13 -1.75
C ASN A 361 -18.52 0.79 -2.16
N GLU A 362 -17.33 0.25 -2.33
CA GLU A 362 -16.17 0.98 -2.85
C GLU A 362 -16.50 1.52 -4.25
N TYR A 363 -16.17 2.79 -4.49
CA TYR A 363 -16.44 3.47 -5.77
C TYR A 363 -15.48 4.63 -6.01
N ILE A 364 -15.38 5.05 -7.27
CA ILE A 364 -14.79 6.33 -7.66
C ILE A 364 -15.78 7.17 -8.45
N HIS A 365 -15.57 8.47 -8.49
CA HIS A 365 -16.26 9.33 -9.46
C HIS A 365 -15.66 9.09 -10.85
N ILE A 366 -16.48 9.03 -11.88
CA ILE A 366 -15.99 8.95 -13.27
C ILE A 366 -15.15 10.19 -13.61
N THR A 367 -15.48 11.33 -13.02
CA THR A 367 -14.70 12.55 -13.14
C THR A 367 -13.31 12.43 -12.55
N ASP A 368 -13.15 11.71 -11.40
CA ASP A 368 -11.84 11.46 -10.78
C ASP A 368 -10.93 10.67 -11.71
N LEU A 369 -11.47 9.66 -12.41
CA LEU A 369 -10.69 8.91 -13.38
C LEU A 369 -10.19 9.79 -14.53
N THR A 370 -11.05 10.66 -15.07
CA THR A 370 -10.69 11.57 -16.17
C THR A 370 -9.64 12.58 -15.73
N GLN A 371 -9.80 13.13 -14.53
CA GLN A 371 -8.87 14.04 -13.89
C GLN A 371 -7.51 13.37 -13.66
N ALA A 372 -7.51 12.17 -13.10
CA ALA A 372 -6.30 11.39 -12.86
C ALA A 372 -5.49 11.17 -14.14
N ILE A 373 -6.16 10.76 -15.21
CA ILE A 373 -5.54 10.57 -16.53
C ILE A 373 -4.86 11.85 -17.01
N THR A 374 -5.52 13.00 -16.85
CA THR A 374 -4.97 14.30 -17.31
C THR A 374 -3.77 14.72 -16.48
N ILE A 375 -3.84 14.56 -15.14
CA ILE A 375 -2.73 14.88 -14.24
C ILE A 375 -1.51 14.00 -14.55
N PHE A 376 -1.71 12.68 -14.68
CA PHE A 376 -0.63 11.76 -15.03
C PHE A 376 -0.05 12.05 -16.42
N TYR A 377 -0.87 12.34 -17.40
CA TYR A 377 -0.39 12.72 -18.73
C TYR A 377 0.51 13.96 -18.69
N ASN A 378 0.09 15.01 -17.99
CA ASN A 378 0.88 16.24 -17.83
C ASN A 378 2.18 15.98 -17.07
N PHE A 379 2.12 15.16 -16.02
CA PHE A 379 3.31 14.72 -15.29
C PHE A 379 4.27 13.95 -16.20
N LEU A 380 3.79 12.97 -16.97
CA LEU A 380 4.60 12.20 -17.90
C LEU A 380 5.28 13.07 -18.95
N GLN A 381 4.55 14.05 -19.50
CA GLN A 381 5.14 15.02 -20.44
C GLN A 381 6.26 15.83 -19.77
N ALA A 382 6.02 16.39 -18.59
CA ALA A 382 6.99 17.22 -17.92
C ALA A 382 8.22 16.43 -17.45
N PHE A 383 8.01 15.25 -16.86
CA PHE A 383 9.08 14.46 -16.24
C PHE A 383 9.87 13.64 -17.26
N CYS A 384 9.18 12.95 -18.18
CA CYS A 384 9.84 12.01 -19.09
C CYS A 384 10.44 12.67 -20.33
N MET A 385 10.05 13.92 -20.65
CA MET A 385 10.65 14.66 -21.75
C MET A 385 11.93 15.40 -21.35
N ASN A 386 12.11 15.69 -20.05
CA ASN A 386 13.27 16.44 -19.57
C ASN A 386 14.50 15.52 -19.42
N LYS A 387 15.59 15.85 -20.14
CA LYS A 387 16.87 15.13 -20.08
C LYS A 387 17.75 15.54 -18.90
N GLU A 388 17.46 16.69 -18.28
CA GLU A 388 18.32 17.30 -17.25
C GLU A 388 17.91 16.91 -15.81
N MET A 389 16.78 16.25 -15.64
CA MET A 389 16.36 15.74 -14.33
C MET A 389 17.15 14.45 -14.01
N ILE A 390 18.28 14.61 -13.38
CA ILE A 390 19.13 13.53 -12.83
C ILE A 390 19.06 13.58 -11.31
#